data_5d16d6cebd778860e209dc3c8307da85
#
_entry.id   5d16d6cebd778860e209dc3c8307da85
#
_cell.length_a   1.000
_cell.length_b   1.000
_cell.length_c   1.000
_cell.angle_alpha   90.00
_cell.angle_beta   90.00
_cell.angle_gamma   90.00
#
_symmetry.space_group_name_H-M   'P 1'
#
loop_
_entity.id
_entity.type
_entity.pdbx_description
1 polymer ?
#
loop_
_entity_poly.entity_id
_entity_poly.type
_entity_poly.pdbx_seq_one_letter_code
_entity_poly.pdbx_strand_id
1 'polypeptide(L)'
;DLHVLFDFDAEGESGDLIQDLFNAKRRIWNDGHDIKVRDHDVELYAQDTNEPHHSTGVFSVLRNKWLVVPQRTNPEIDEEYVLKKSRDIMDRIDFLVDLEDKRSSLENTKEKIMKMRKAGLERKGEFAEENLIFKTLRNTGYIGKLNDIIRNEYDRSVSLDQ
;
A
#
# COMPACT_ATOMS: atom_id res chain seq x y z
N ASP A 1 1.13 12.33 -5.42
CA ASP A 1 -0.22 11.99 -4.92
C ASP A 1 -0.95 13.26 -4.51
N LEU A 2 -2.26 13.32 -4.78
CA LEU A 2 -3.15 14.40 -4.35
C LEU A 2 -4.08 13.86 -3.26
N HIS A 3 -3.95 14.39 -2.04
CA HIS A 3 -4.78 13.99 -0.91
C HIS A 3 -5.89 15.01 -0.69
N VAL A 4 -7.13 14.53 -0.68
CA VAL A 4 -8.30 15.30 -0.25
C VAL A 4 -8.60 14.89 1.18
N LEU A 5 -8.56 15.88 2.09
CA LEU A 5 -8.72 15.65 3.52
C LEU A 5 -10.18 15.71 3.91
N PHE A 6 -10.63 14.72 4.66
CA PHE A 6 -11.94 14.63 5.26
C PHE A 6 -11.81 14.40 6.76
N ASP A 7 -12.80 14.84 7.51
CA ASP A 7 -12.94 14.52 8.93
C ASP A 7 -13.98 13.38 9.04
N PHE A 8 -13.50 12.15 9.05
CA PHE A 8 -14.39 10.98 9.12
C PHE A 8 -15.00 10.82 10.52
N ASP A 9 -14.36 11.33 11.55
CA ASP A 9 -14.91 11.30 12.93
C ASP A 9 -16.13 12.22 13.07
N ALA A 10 -16.22 13.28 12.28
CA ALA A 10 -17.38 14.18 12.27
C ALA A 10 -18.67 13.51 11.77
N GLU A 11 -18.55 12.40 11.01
CA GLU A 11 -19.67 11.63 10.48
C GLU A 11 -20.19 10.55 11.45
N GLY A 12 -19.61 10.45 12.65
CA GLY A 12 -20.02 9.53 13.70
C GLY A 12 -19.86 8.05 13.30
N GLU A 13 -20.84 7.20 13.68
CA GLU A 13 -20.79 5.75 13.40
C GLU A 13 -20.73 5.38 11.91
N SER A 14 -20.99 6.34 11.02
CA SER A 14 -20.91 6.15 9.57
C SER A 14 -19.53 6.41 8.98
N GLY A 15 -18.57 6.88 9.77
CA GLY A 15 -17.24 7.27 9.30
C GLY A 15 -16.50 6.16 8.56
N ASP A 16 -16.48 4.96 9.12
CA ASP A 16 -15.83 3.78 8.48
C ASP A 16 -16.47 3.44 7.13
N LEU A 17 -17.80 3.47 7.04
CA LEU A 17 -18.52 3.20 5.79
C LEU A 17 -18.23 4.25 4.73
N ILE A 18 -18.17 5.52 5.13
CA ILE A 18 -17.82 6.63 4.26
C ILE A 18 -16.39 6.50 3.77
N GLN A 19 -15.45 6.14 4.64
CA GLN A 19 -14.05 5.90 4.26
C GLN A 19 -13.94 4.76 3.25
N ASP A 20 -14.65 3.66 3.46
CA ASP A 20 -14.68 2.53 2.52
C ASP A 20 -15.26 2.92 1.17
N LEU A 21 -16.34 3.73 1.15
CA LEU A 21 -16.92 4.26 -0.07
C LEU A 21 -15.92 5.15 -0.83
N PHE A 22 -15.22 6.05 -0.13
CA PHE A 22 -14.19 6.90 -0.75
C PHE A 22 -13.02 6.08 -1.27
N ASN A 23 -12.59 5.04 -0.55
CA ASN A 23 -11.54 4.11 -0.99
C ASN A 23 -11.96 3.35 -2.26
N ALA A 24 -13.21 2.91 -2.36
CA ALA A 24 -13.74 2.26 -3.55
C ALA A 24 -13.81 3.24 -4.73
N LYS A 25 -14.34 4.45 -4.53
CA LYS A 25 -14.41 5.49 -5.56
C LYS A 25 -13.03 5.92 -6.03
N ARG A 26 -12.04 6.04 -5.14
CA ARG A 26 -10.66 6.33 -5.48
C ARG A 26 -10.09 5.33 -6.49
N ARG A 27 -10.30 4.02 -6.25
CA ARG A 27 -9.83 2.98 -7.17
C ARG A 27 -10.41 3.18 -8.58
N ILE A 28 -11.74 3.35 -8.66
CA ILE A 28 -12.42 3.57 -9.94
C ILE A 28 -11.90 4.85 -10.62
N TRP A 29 -11.68 5.91 -9.85
CA TRP A 29 -11.16 7.17 -10.38
C TRP A 29 -9.74 7.00 -10.93
N ASN A 30 -8.82 6.46 -10.12
CA ASN A 30 -7.42 6.32 -10.51
C ASN A 30 -7.25 5.33 -11.68
N ASP A 31 -8.07 4.27 -11.75
CA ASP A 31 -8.08 3.33 -12.87
C ASP A 31 -8.64 3.95 -14.17
N GLY A 32 -9.54 4.93 -14.05
CA GLY A 32 -10.18 5.62 -15.19
C GLY A 32 -9.45 6.87 -15.69
N HIS A 33 -8.42 7.35 -15.00
CA HIS A 33 -7.76 8.61 -15.31
C HIS A 33 -6.24 8.47 -15.27
N ASP A 34 -5.57 8.96 -16.31
CA ASP A 34 -4.11 9.08 -16.42
C ASP A 34 -3.72 10.56 -16.28
N ILE A 35 -3.68 11.04 -15.05
CA ILE A 35 -3.35 12.45 -14.74
C ILE A 35 -1.87 12.59 -14.48
N LYS A 36 -1.22 13.51 -15.19
CA LYS A 36 0.22 13.77 -15.05
C LYS A 36 0.50 15.23 -14.70
N VAL A 37 1.43 15.42 -13.79
CA VAL A 37 2.02 16.72 -13.48
C VAL A 37 3.52 16.64 -13.69
N ARG A 38 4.04 17.34 -14.70
CA ARG A 38 5.47 17.31 -15.09
C ARG A 38 5.98 15.88 -15.30
N ASP A 39 5.23 15.09 -16.08
CA ASP A 39 5.51 13.69 -16.42
C ASP A 39 5.47 12.70 -15.24
N HIS A 40 4.95 13.13 -14.09
CA HIS A 40 4.71 12.27 -12.93
C HIS A 40 3.21 11.95 -12.83
N ASP A 41 2.91 10.67 -12.69
CA ASP A 41 1.53 10.21 -12.48
C ASP A 41 1.01 10.74 -11.13
N VAL A 42 -0.23 11.22 -11.14
CA VAL A 42 -0.91 11.76 -9.96
C VAL A 42 -2.11 10.91 -9.62
N GLU A 43 -2.06 10.26 -8.48
CA GLU A 43 -3.17 9.52 -7.91
C GLU A 43 -3.93 10.37 -6.89
N LEU A 44 -5.27 10.23 -6.89
CA LEU A 44 -6.15 10.87 -5.91
C LEU A 44 -6.34 9.97 -4.69
N TYR A 45 -6.24 10.55 -3.49
CA TYR A 45 -6.48 9.86 -2.23
C TYR A 45 -7.48 10.62 -1.36
N ALA A 46 -8.40 9.90 -0.71
CA ALA A 46 -9.14 10.41 0.43
C ALA A 46 -8.39 10.02 1.70
N GLN A 47 -8.15 10.98 2.58
CA GLN A 47 -7.40 10.79 3.81
C GLN A 47 -8.11 11.46 4.97
N ASP A 48 -8.13 10.80 6.13
CA ASP A 48 -8.61 11.42 7.36
C ASP A 48 -7.72 12.58 7.79
N THR A 49 -8.32 13.66 8.27
CA THR A 49 -7.58 14.81 8.81
C THR A 49 -6.73 14.45 10.04
N ASN A 50 -7.13 13.40 10.76
CA ASN A 50 -6.45 12.90 11.95
C ASN A 50 -5.41 11.83 11.65
N GLU A 51 -5.34 11.34 10.39
CA GLU A 51 -4.38 10.33 9.99
C GLU A 51 -2.97 10.92 9.85
N PRO A 52 -1.96 10.35 10.52
CA PRO A 52 -0.59 10.82 10.38
C PRO A 52 -0.06 10.56 8.96
N HIS A 53 0.60 11.54 8.37
CA HIS A 53 1.28 11.36 7.10
C HIS A 53 2.74 10.94 7.31
N HIS A 54 3.24 10.09 6.41
CA HIS A 54 4.63 9.61 6.42
C HIS A 54 5.47 10.19 5.28
N SER A 55 4.94 11.20 4.56
CA SER A 55 5.62 11.83 3.43
C SER A 55 6.71 12.77 3.91
N THR A 56 7.84 12.80 3.18
CA THR A 56 8.97 13.70 3.45
C THR A 56 8.72 15.15 3.05
N GLY A 57 7.67 15.39 2.25
CA GLY A 57 7.23 16.73 1.86
C GLY A 57 5.72 16.79 1.69
N VAL A 58 5.09 17.82 2.22
CA VAL A 58 3.65 18.06 2.09
C VAL A 58 3.39 19.50 1.69
N PHE A 59 2.74 19.68 0.54
CA PHE A 59 2.36 20.99 0.03
C PHE A 59 0.84 21.17 0.09
N SER A 60 0.38 22.24 0.70
CA SER A 60 -1.03 22.60 0.70
C SER A 60 -1.37 23.35 -0.59
N VAL A 61 -2.12 22.72 -1.48
CA VAL A 61 -2.60 23.37 -2.71
C VAL A 61 -3.55 24.52 -2.36
N LEU A 62 -4.47 24.30 -1.41
CA LEU A 62 -5.44 25.30 -0.99
C LEU A 62 -4.78 26.57 -0.42
N ARG A 63 -3.70 26.39 0.38
CA ARG A 63 -3.00 27.49 1.04
C ARG A 63 -1.78 27.98 0.25
N ASN A 64 -1.47 27.33 -0.88
CA ASN A 64 -0.31 27.58 -1.74
C ASN A 64 1.01 27.68 -0.93
N LYS A 65 1.23 26.73 0.00
CA LYS A 65 2.44 26.71 0.83
C LYS A 65 2.83 25.30 1.26
N TRP A 66 4.12 25.16 1.55
CA TRP A 66 4.64 23.96 2.19
C TRP A 66 4.15 23.86 3.63
N LEU A 67 3.57 22.72 4.01
CA LEU A 67 3.30 22.34 5.40
C LEU A 67 4.51 21.60 5.96
N VAL A 68 5.10 20.72 5.15
CA VAL A 68 6.37 20.05 5.44
C VAL A 68 7.28 20.26 4.24
N VAL A 69 8.36 21.02 4.45
CA VAL A 69 9.35 21.27 3.38
C VAL A 69 10.18 20.00 3.18
N PRO A 70 10.25 19.45 1.95
CA PRO A 70 11.04 18.27 1.69
C PRO A 70 12.53 18.54 1.94
N GLN A 71 13.15 17.67 2.71
CA GLN A 71 14.59 17.75 2.97
C GLN A 71 15.27 16.54 2.30
N ARG A 72 16.46 16.80 1.74
CA ARG A 72 17.27 15.71 1.20
C ARG A 72 17.85 14.94 2.39
N THR A 73 17.38 13.73 2.57
CA THR A 73 17.91 12.82 3.59
C THR A 73 18.81 11.79 2.92
N ASN A 74 19.87 11.38 3.62
CA ASN A 74 20.72 10.25 3.22
C ASN A 74 20.62 9.19 4.32
N PRO A 75 19.53 8.39 4.34
CA PRO A 75 19.30 7.42 5.40
C PRO A 75 20.34 6.30 5.32
N GLU A 76 20.82 5.86 6.47
CA GLU A 76 21.56 4.61 6.59
C GLU A 76 20.57 3.45 6.40
N ILE A 77 20.77 2.68 5.33
CA ILE A 77 19.96 1.54 4.95
C ILE A 77 20.84 0.31 4.84
N ASP A 78 20.45 -0.76 5.49
CA ASP A 78 21.06 -2.08 5.27
C ASP A 78 20.48 -2.70 3.98
N GLU A 79 21.12 -2.37 2.85
CA GLU A 79 20.71 -2.85 1.53
C GLU A 79 20.79 -4.37 1.41
N GLU A 80 21.81 -4.97 2.02
CA GLU A 80 22.00 -6.44 1.99
C GLU A 80 20.83 -7.15 2.71
N TYR A 81 20.46 -6.65 3.88
CA TYR A 81 19.29 -7.14 4.61
C TYR A 81 18.00 -6.98 3.80
N VAL A 82 17.76 -5.80 3.19
CA VAL A 82 16.57 -5.55 2.37
C VAL A 82 16.49 -6.55 1.20
N LEU A 83 17.60 -6.73 0.47
CA LEU A 83 17.63 -7.63 -0.68
C LEU A 83 17.46 -9.10 -0.26
N LYS A 84 18.15 -9.55 0.77
CA LYS A 84 18.04 -10.91 1.29
C LYS A 84 16.62 -11.21 1.76
N LYS A 85 16.05 -10.33 2.59
CA LYS A 85 14.70 -10.50 3.11
C LYS A 85 13.63 -10.48 2.03
N SER A 86 13.81 -9.64 1.03
CA SER A 86 12.91 -9.61 -0.13
C SER A 86 12.94 -10.95 -0.88
N ARG A 87 14.12 -11.51 -1.15
CA ARG A 87 14.28 -12.83 -1.79
C ARG A 87 13.63 -13.94 -0.97
N ASP A 88 13.90 -13.99 0.34
CA ASP A 88 13.30 -14.99 1.23
C ASP A 88 11.76 -14.98 1.16
N ILE A 89 11.15 -13.78 1.03
CA ILE A 89 9.70 -13.64 0.90
C ILE A 89 9.22 -14.07 -0.49
N MET A 90 9.95 -13.71 -1.55
CA MET A 90 9.66 -14.14 -2.92
C MET A 90 9.67 -15.66 -3.05
N ASP A 91 10.75 -16.30 -2.58
CA ASP A 91 10.92 -17.76 -2.58
C ASP A 91 9.80 -18.45 -1.80
N ARG A 92 9.40 -17.85 -0.67
CA ARG A 92 8.27 -18.35 0.12
C ARG A 92 6.94 -18.24 -0.66
N ILE A 93 6.69 -17.12 -1.34
CA ILE A 93 5.48 -16.97 -2.16
C ILE A 93 5.49 -17.99 -3.30
N ASP A 94 6.61 -18.15 -3.99
CA ASP A 94 6.74 -19.12 -5.09
C ASP A 94 6.48 -20.55 -4.60
N PHE A 95 7.06 -20.94 -3.48
CA PHE A 95 6.79 -22.24 -2.86
C PHE A 95 5.31 -22.43 -2.51
N LEU A 96 4.67 -21.40 -1.92
CA LEU A 96 3.26 -21.50 -1.51
C LEU A 96 2.30 -21.59 -2.68
N VAL A 97 2.66 -21.00 -3.83
CA VAL A 97 1.82 -21.03 -5.05
C VAL A 97 1.65 -22.46 -5.60
N ASP A 98 2.65 -23.32 -5.40
CA ASP A 98 2.64 -24.69 -5.89
C ASP A 98 1.86 -25.67 -4.97
N LEU A 99 1.40 -25.22 -3.79
CA LEU A 99 0.61 -26.05 -2.89
C LEU A 99 -0.86 -26.16 -3.36
N GLU A 100 -1.50 -27.29 -3.05
CA GLU A 100 -2.92 -27.50 -3.36
C GLU A 100 -3.83 -26.58 -2.53
N ASP A 101 -3.64 -26.53 -1.21
CA ASP A 101 -4.39 -25.65 -0.27
C ASP A 101 -3.57 -24.42 0.12
N LYS A 102 -3.43 -23.51 -0.83
CA LYS A 102 -2.53 -22.35 -0.72
C LYS A 102 -3.16 -21.08 -0.18
N ARG A 103 -4.49 -20.91 -0.32
CA ARG A 103 -5.16 -19.65 -0.04
C ARG A 103 -4.86 -19.09 1.35
N SER A 104 -5.14 -19.87 2.40
CA SER A 104 -4.90 -19.44 3.79
C SER A 104 -3.45 -19.07 4.07
N SER A 105 -2.50 -19.86 3.51
CA SER A 105 -1.06 -19.60 3.66
C SER A 105 -0.61 -18.32 2.95
N LEU A 106 -1.19 -18.03 1.78
CA LEU A 106 -0.92 -16.81 1.03
C LEU A 106 -1.55 -15.58 1.70
N GLU A 107 -2.80 -15.68 2.21
CA GLU A 107 -3.45 -14.64 2.98
C GLU A 107 -2.64 -14.28 4.24
N ASN A 108 -2.19 -15.29 5.00
CA ASN A 108 -1.32 -15.09 6.16
C ASN A 108 0.03 -14.43 5.79
N THR A 109 0.59 -14.79 4.63
CA THR A 109 1.84 -14.18 4.15
C THR A 109 1.62 -12.72 3.79
N LYS A 110 0.52 -12.40 3.10
CA LYS A 110 0.11 -11.02 2.79
C LYS A 110 -0.06 -10.19 4.06
N GLU A 111 -0.78 -10.72 5.04
CA GLU A 111 -0.99 -10.04 6.33
C GLU A 111 0.34 -9.74 7.05
N LYS A 112 1.26 -10.70 7.08
CA LYS A 112 2.60 -10.51 7.66
C LYS A 112 3.39 -9.42 6.94
N ILE A 113 3.35 -9.38 5.61
CA ILE A 113 4.01 -8.34 4.82
C ILE A 113 3.41 -6.95 5.15
N MET A 114 2.09 -6.85 5.25
CA MET A 114 1.43 -5.59 5.58
C MET A 114 1.71 -5.13 7.01
N LYS A 115 1.69 -6.03 7.99
CA LYS A 115 2.07 -5.73 9.38
C LYS A 115 3.52 -5.30 9.50
N MET A 116 4.42 -5.98 8.81
CA MET A 116 5.84 -5.63 8.76
C MET A 116 6.03 -4.21 8.21
N ARG A 117 5.38 -3.88 7.08
CA ARG A 117 5.43 -2.53 6.49
C ARG A 117 4.91 -1.48 7.45
N LYS A 118 3.74 -1.71 8.08
CA LYS A 118 3.14 -0.78 9.03
C LYS A 118 4.07 -0.48 10.19
N ALA A 119 4.61 -1.50 10.83
CA ALA A 119 5.57 -1.36 11.93
C ALA A 119 6.84 -0.58 11.52
N GLY A 120 7.35 -0.82 10.31
CA GLY A 120 8.49 -0.08 9.77
C GLY A 120 8.19 1.40 9.57
N LEU A 121 7.05 1.70 8.96
CA LEU A 121 6.60 3.09 8.75
C LEU A 121 6.43 3.85 10.06
N GLU A 122 5.85 3.22 11.08
CA GLU A 122 5.68 3.82 12.41
C GLU A 122 7.01 4.06 13.12
N ARG A 123 8.02 3.17 12.92
CA ARG A 123 9.31 3.22 13.59
C ARG A 123 10.30 4.20 12.92
N LYS A 124 10.43 4.18 11.59
CA LYS A 124 11.51 4.87 10.85
C LYS A 124 10.99 5.61 9.60
N GLY A 125 9.67 5.65 9.39
CA GLY A 125 9.06 6.31 8.23
C GLY A 125 9.34 5.58 6.92
N GLU A 126 9.31 6.32 5.82
CA GLU A 126 9.36 5.73 4.46
C GLU A 126 10.70 5.05 4.13
N PHE A 127 11.77 5.38 4.82
CA PHE A 127 13.10 4.77 4.66
C PHE A 127 13.34 3.55 5.56
N ALA A 128 12.32 3.08 6.28
CA ALA A 128 12.41 1.83 7.02
C ALA A 128 12.70 0.66 6.09
N GLU A 129 13.60 -0.21 6.48
CA GLU A 129 13.97 -1.41 5.72
C GLU A 129 12.74 -2.25 5.37
N GLU A 130 11.77 -2.37 6.28
CA GLU A 130 10.51 -3.09 6.08
C GLU A 130 9.65 -2.47 4.97
N ASN A 131 9.63 -1.13 4.87
CA ASN A 131 8.93 -0.45 3.79
C ASN A 131 9.67 -0.60 2.45
N LEU A 132 11.00 -0.61 2.46
CA LEU A 132 11.81 -0.85 1.27
C LEU A 132 11.64 -2.28 0.76
N ILE A 133 11.57 -3.28 1.66
CA ILE A 133 11.24 -4.67 1.32
C ILE A 133 9.86 -4.71 0.62
N PHE A 134 8.85 -4.06 1.21
CA PHE A 134 7.53 -3.98 0.57
C PHE A 134 7.58 -3.33 -0.81
N LYS A 135 8.29 -2.19 -0.96
CA LYS A 135 8.47 -1.52 -2.26
C LYS A 135 9.16 -2.44 -3.27
N THR A 136 10.17 -3.21 -2.84
CA THR A 136 10.84 -4.20 -3.69
C THR A 136 9.88 -5.28 -4.17
N LEU A 137 9.12 -5.90 -3.26
CA LEU A 137 8.12 -6.90 -3.59
C LEU A 137 7.04 -6.37 -4.55
N ARG A 138 6.62 -5.12 -4.36
CA ARG A 138 5.66 -4.45 -5.26
C ARG A 138 6.26 -4.23 -6.64
N ASN A 139 7.45 -3.65 -6.71
CA ASN A 139 8.10 -3.29 -7.98
C ASN A 139 8.51 -4.53 -8.80
N THR A 140 8.79 -5.65 -8.13
CA THR A 140 9.06 -6.95 -8.79
C THR A 140 7.79 -7.74 -9.12
N GLY A 141 6.60 -7.19 -8.83
CA GLY A 141 5.31 -7.79 -9.19
C GLY A 141 4.79 -8.83 -8.17
N TYR A 142 5.55 -9.16 -7.12
CA TYR A 142 5.14 -10.20 -6.17
C TYR A 142 3.90 -9.85 -5.34
N ILE A 143 3.69 -8.57 -5.03
CA ILE A 143 2.45 -8.13 -4.37
C ILE A 143 1.24 -8.32 -5.31
N GLY A 144 1.38 -8.00 -6.58
CA GLY A 144 0.36 -8.26 -7.60
C GLY A 144 0.06 -9.75 -7.73
N LYS A 145 1.10 -10.57 -7.96
CA LYS A 145 1.01 -12.05 -8.04
C LYS A 145 0.26 -12.63 -6.83
N LEU A 146 0.62 -12.21 -5.62
CA LEU A 146 0.01 -12.67 -4.38
C LEU A 146 -1.50 -12.33 -4.33
N ASN A 147 -1.86 -11.10 -4.68
CA ASN A 147 -3.25 -10.65 -4.69
C ASN A 147 -4.09 -11.40 -5.73
N ASP A 148 -3.55 -11.60 -6.93
CA ASP A 148 -4.25 -12.28 -8.03
C ASP A 148 -4.52 -13.75 -7.70
N ILE A 149 -3.54 -14.44 -7.10
CA ILE A 149 -3.74 -15.84 -6.72
C ILE A 149 -4.77 -15.96 -5.60
N ILE A 150 -4.69 -15.14 -4.55
CA ILE A 150 -5.68 -15.14 -3.46
C ILE A 150 -7.09 -14.91 -4.01
N ARG A 151 -7.25 -13.95 -4.94
CA ARG A 151 -8.53 -13.65 -5.58
C ARG A 151 -9.02 -14.84 -6.40
N ASN A 152 -8.17 -15.42 -7.24
CA ASN A 152 -8.55 -16.54 -8.08
C ASN A 152 -8.94 -17.79 -7.28
N GLU A 153 -8.25 -18.06 -6.15
CA GLU A 153 -8.62 -19.15 -5.24
C GLU A 153 -9.95 -18.87 -4.52
N TYR A 154 -10.21 -17.59 -4.18
CA TYR A 154 -11.51 -17.19 -3.65
C TYR A 154 -12.61 -17.43 -4.68
N ASP A 155 -12.46 -16.89 -5.89
CA ASP A 155 -13.45 -17.00 -6.96
C ASP A 155 -13.74 -18.47 -7.27
N ARG A 156 -12.69 -19.32 -7.32
CA ARG A 156 -12.85 -20.76 -7.49
C ARG A 156 -13.66 -21.39 -6.35
N SER A 157 -13.42 -21.00 -5.11
CA SER A 157 -14.09 -21.57 -3.93
C SER A 157 -15.58 -21.23 -3.85
N VAL A 158 -16.02 -20.14 -4.48
CA VAL A 158 -17.42 -19.69 -4.50
C VAL A 158 -18.12 -19.94 -5.82
N SER A 159 -17.38 -20.38 -6.85
CA SER A 159 -17.95 -20.77 -8.14
C SER A 159 -18.70 -22.10 -7.98
N LEU A 160 -19.90 -22.16 -8.53
CA LEU A 160 -20.65 -23.41 -8.62
C LEU A 160 -20.07 -24.22 -9.78
N ASP A 161 -19.61 -25.42 -9.52
CA ASP A 161 -19.25 -26.38 -10.57
C ASP A 161 -20.49 -26.63 -11.43
N GLN A 162 -20.38 -26.36 -12.73
CA GLN A 162 -21.38 -26.70 -13.73
C GLN A 162 -21.14 -28.11 -14.25
#